data_349f87639a0ce2ebcfbbfd7a991d13fa
#
_entry.id   349f87639a0ce2ebcfbbfd7a991d13fa
#
_cell.length_a   1.000
_cell.length_b   1.000
_cell.length_c   1.000
_cell.angle_alpha   90.00
_cell.angle_beta   90.00
_cell.angle_gamma   90.00
#
_symmetry.space_group_name_H-M   'P 1'
#
loop_
_entity.id
_entity.type
_entity.pdbx_description
1 polymer ?
#
loop_
_entity_poly.entity_id
_entity_poly.type
_entity_poly.pdbx_seq_one_letter_code
_entity_poly.pdbx_strand_id
1 'polypeptide(L)'
;MDEDCTNCARAETRECVVHGYGDAEAEFLVVGETPTPGAQATGVPFTGDAAGERLQAALGELGLSRSQPDDPEPALQNVYLTYLTRCHGPEAPTDEEIRACEPFLNAEIRTINPEILVPVGERTLRTLAPDYTTTAPDQFDIDEAHATAIRGRGFELVPMRRLDEQTNTETTAFVDRMHDLMAGDYRQTKGRRSR
;
A
#
# COMPACT_ATOMS: atom_id res chain seq x y z
N MET A 1 -9.09 -4.73 -13.19
CA MET A 1 -8.31 -4.15 -14.31
C MET A 1 -8.03 -5.27 -15.27
N ASP A 2 -8.08 -4.97 -16.53
CA ASP A 2 -7.91 -5.95 -17.60
C ASP A 2 -6.41 -6.18 -17.84
N GLU A 3 -5.96 -7.42 -18.08
CA GLU A 3 -4.58 -7.71 -18.44
C GLU A 3 -4.20 -7.04 -19.76
N ASP A 4 -5.18 -6.80 -20.61
CA ASP A 4 -5.05 -6.09 -21.89
C ASP A 4 -5.12 -4.56 -21.78
N CYS A 5 -4.97 -3.98 -20.58
CA CYS A 5 -4.98 -2.53 -20.38
C CYS A 5 -3.90 -1.83 -21.21
N THR A 6 -4.30 -0.80 -21.97
CA THR A 6 -3.41 0.01 -22.82
C THR A 6 -3.45 1.50 -22.47
N ASN A 7 -3.82 1.84 -21.24
CA ASN A 7 -4.10 3.23 -20.84
C ASN A 7 -2.84 4.12 -20.68
N CYS A 8 -1.64 3.54 -20.65
CA CYS A 8 -0.39 4.28 -20.53
C CYS A 8 0.77 3.59 -21.22
N ALA A 9 1.90 4.28 -21.39
CA ALA A 9 3.09 3.77 -22.08
C ALA A 9 3.68 2.49 -21.45
N ARG A 10 3.49 2.26 -20.15
CA ARG A 10 3.96 1.03 -19.48
C ARG A 10 3.32 -0.24 -20.05
N ALA A 11 2.19 -0.13 -20.73
CA ALA A 11 1.57 -1.25 -21.42
C ALA A 11 2.45 -1.89 -22.48
N GLU A 12 3.37 -1.12 -23.09
CA GLU A 12 4.26 -1.59 -24.15
C GLU A 12 5.48 -2.37 -23.63
N THR A 13 5.85 -2.15 -22.37
CA THR A 13 7.09 -2.68 -21.77
C THR A 13 6.88 -3.64 -20.60
N ARG A 14 5.66 -3.71 -20.05
CA ARG A 14 5.34 -4.62 -18.94
C ARG A 14 5.39 -6.09 -19.40
N GLU A 15 5.77 -6.97 -18.49
CA GLU A 15 5.64 -8.43 -18.67
C GLU A 15 4.25 -8.91 -18.22
N CYS A 16 3.74 -8.36 -17.12
CA CYS A 16 2.41 -8.65 -16.60
C CYS A 16 1.79 -7.41 -15.91
N VAL A 17 0.51 -7.50 -15.61
CA VAL A 17 -0.21 -6.58 -14.73
C VAL A 17 -0.19 -7.16 -13.31
N VAL A 18 0.38 -6.45 -12.36
CA VAL A 18 0.36 -6.84 -10.94
C VAL A 18 -0.93 -6.31 -10.32
N HIS A 19 -1.90 -7.19 -10.14
CA HIS A 19 -3.17 -6.86 -9.51
C HIS A 19 -3.02 -6.68 -8.00
N GLY A 20 -3.97 -5.98 -7.37
CA GLY A 20 -4.05 -5.98 -5.91
C GLY A 20 -4.33 -7.38 -5.37
N TYR A 21 -3.83 -7.68 -4.18
CA TYR A 21 -3.83 -9.02 -3.59
C TYR A 21 -4.11 -8.96 -2.09
N GLY A 22 -4.86 -9.91 -1.56
CA GLY A 22 -5.12 -10.08 -0.14
C GLY A 22 -6.59 -10.24 0.19
N ASP A 23 -6.96 -9.84 1.42
CA ASP A 23 -8.32 -9.98 1.94
C ASP A 23 -9.25 -8.90 1.37
N ALA A 24 -10.32 -9.30 0.70
CA ALA A 24 -11.29 -8.37 0.13
C ALA A 24 -12.15 -7.64 1.19
N GLU A 25 -12.16 -8.13 2.42
CA GLU A 25 -12.82 -7.49 3.57
C GLU A 25 -11.83 -6.79 4.51
N ALA A 26 -10.61 -6.51 4.04
CA ALA A 26 -9.51 -5.96 4.82
C ALA A 26 -9.83 -4.60 5.44
N GLU A 27 -9.42 -4.40 6.68
CA GLU A 27 -9.40 -3.10 7.36
C GLU A 27 -8.12 -2.30 7.08
N PHE A 28 -7.05 -2.98 6.61
CA PHE A 28 -5.76 -2.37 6.29
C PHE A 28 -5.49 -2.49 4.79
N LEU A 29 -5.13 -1.38 4.15
CA LEU A 29 -4.76 -1.35 2.74
C LEU A 29 -3.39 -0.70 2.57
N VAL A 30 -2.42 -1.48 2.09
CA VAL A 30 -1.05 -1.02 1.81
C VAL A 30 -0.96 -0.63 0.34
N VAL A 31 -0.50 0.59 0.09
CA VAL A 31 -0.35 1.13 -1.26
C VAL A 31 1.11 1.49 -1.52
N GLY A 32 1.74 0.84 -2.49
CA GLY A 32 3.06 1.20 -2.98
C GLY A 32 2.99 2.08 -4.23
N GLU A 33 4.14 2.52 -4.72
CA GLU A 33 4.21 3.38 -5.91
C GLU A 33 4.02 2.58 -7.20
N THR A 34 4.83 1.55 -7.40
CA THR A 34 4.86 0.72 -8.62
C THR A 34 5.39 -0.68 -8.30
N PRO A 35 4.98 -1.70 -9.05
CA PRO A 35 5.55 -3.03 -8.88
C PRO A 35 7.07 -3.04 -9.07
N THR A 36 7.75 -3.82 -8.24
CA THR A 36 9.17 -4.13 -8.40
C THR A 36 9.36 -5.26 -9.42
N PRO A 37 10.59 -5.53 -9.89
CA PRO A 37 10.87 -6.73 -10.69
C PRO A 37 10.46 -8.02 -9.99
N GLY A 38 10.62 -8.11 -8.67
CA GLY A 38 10.17 -9.25 -7.87
C GLY A 38 8.66 -9.43 -7.92
N ALA A 39 7.90 -8.38 -7.65
CA ALA A 39 6.44 -8.40 -7.74
C ALA A 39 5.94 -8.68 -9.17
N GLN A 40 6.66 -8.23 -10.20
CA GLN A 40 6.34 -8.57 -11.58
C GLN A 40 6.55 -10.06 -11.86
N ALA A 41 7.62 -10.65 -11.34
CA ALA A 41 7.92 -12.07 -11.55
C ALA A 41 6.92 -13.00 -10.84
N THR A 42 6.43 -12.62 -9.67
CA THR A 42 5.44 -13.40 -8.90
C THR A 42 3.99 -13.10 -9.31
N GLY A 43 3.72 -11.91 -9.85
CA GLY A 43 2.37 -11.40 -10.07
C GLY A 43 1.68 -10.88 -8.80
N VAL A 44 2.33 -10.93 -7.65
CA VAL A 44 1.77 -10.57 -6.33
C VAL A 44 2.48 -9.33 -5.78
N PRO A 45 1.75 -8.30 -5.30
CA PRO A 45 2.34 -7.10 -4.74
C PRO A 45 3.23 -7.39 -3.53
N PHE A 46 4.39 -6.70 -3.47
CA PHE A 46 5.33 -6.78 -2.35
C PHE A 46 5.81 -8.21 -2.06
N THR A 47 6.18 -8.93 -3.11
CA THR A 47 6.82 -10.25 -3.04
C THR A 47 8.00 -10.35 -4.01
N GLY A 48 8.80 -11.40 -3.89
CA GLY A 48 9.85 -11.74 -4.83
C GLY A 48 11.13 -10.90 -4.74
N ASP A 49 11.27 -10.06 -3.71
CA ASP A 49 12.49 -9.29 -3.43
C ASP A 49 12.61 -8.92 -1.94
N ALA A 50 13.80 -8.44 -1.54
CA ALA A 50 14.10 -8.12 -0.14
C ALA A 50 13.20 -7.00 0.44
N ALA A 51 12.71 -6.08 -0.38
CA ALA A 51 11.78 -5.04 0.06
C ALA A 51 10.41 -5.66 0.38
N GLY A 52 9.92 -6.55 -0.48
CA GLY A 52 8.71 -7.33 -0.24
C GLY A 52 8.83 -8.21 1.00
N GLU A 53 9.92 -8.96 1.15
CA GLU A 53 10.18 -9.80 2.32
C GLU A 53 10.14 -8.98 3.63
N ARG A 54 10.67 -7.75 3.63
CA ARG A 54 10.60 -6.85 4.79
C ARG A 54 9.16 -6.51 5.17
N LEU A 55 8.31 -6.19 4.19
CA LEU A 55 6.89 -5.94 4.44
C LEU A 55 6.20 -7.21 4.95
N GLN A 56 6.42 -8.35 4.30
CA GLN A 56 5.80 -9.61 4.70
C GLN A 56 6.21 -10.01 6.13
N ALA A 57 7.47 -9.76 6.53
CA ALA A 57 7.92 -9.98 7.91
C ALA A 57 7.15 -9.08 8.89
N ALA A 58 7.02 -7.78 8.59
CA ALA A 58 6.24 -6.85 9.42
C ALA A 58 4.75 -7.25 9.51
N LEU A 59 4.15 -7.69 8.40
CA LEU A 59 2.77 -8.21 8.39
C LEU A 59 2.64 -9.49 9.21
N GLY A 60 3.66 -10.35 9.21
CA GLY A 60 3.73 -11.56 10.05
C GLY A 60 3.75 -11.20 11.54
N GLU A 61 4.57 -10.23 11.97
CA GLU A 61 4.62 -9.75 13.34
C GLU A 61 3.28 -9.14 13.80
N LEU A 62 2.56 -8.49 12.90
CA LEU A 62 1.22 -7.93 13.14
C LEU A 62 0.09 -8.98 13.11
N GLY A 63 0.40 -10.23 12.75
CA GLY A 63 -0.61 -11.28 12.59
C GLY A 63 -1.49 -11.12 11.35
N LEU A 64 -1.07 -10.27 10.39
CA LEU A 64 -1.76 -10.01 9.12
C LEU A 64 -1.28 -10.93 7.98
N SER A 65 -0.16 -11.64 8.17
CA SER A 65 0.34 -12.70 7.29
C SER A 65 0.61 -13.98 8.09
N ARG A 66 0.32 -15.14 7.50
CA ARG A 66 0.62 -16.46 8.09
C ARG A 66 1.72 -17.20 7.35
N SER A 67 2.25 -16.60 6.30
CA SER A 67 3.30 -17.16 5.46
C SER A 67 4.70 -16.74 5.93
N GLN A 68 5.71 -17.42 5.40
CA GLN A 68 7.08 -16.95 5.52
C GLN A 68 7.26 -15.69 4.66
N PRO A 69 8.21 -14.78 5.01
CA PRO A 69 8.39 -13.52 4.29
C PRO A 69 8.74 -13.66 2.80
N ASP A 70 9.35 -14.77 2.41
CA ASP A 70 9.76 -15.11 1.04
C ASP A 70 8.69 -15.86 0.23
N ASP A 71 7.50 -16.09 0.81
CA ASP A 71 6.40 -16.77 0.12
C ASP A 71 5.90 -15.89 -1.06
N PRO A 72 5.90 -16.40 -2.31
CA PRO A 72 5.43 -15.66 -3.47
C PRO A 72 3.89 -15.44 -3.48
N GLU A 73 3.14 -16.23 -2.72
CA GLU A 73 1.68 -16.12 -2.58
C GLU A 73 1.27 -16.13 -1.10
N PRO A 74 1.59 -15.06 -0.33
CA PRO A 74 1.41 -15.08 1.11
C PRO A 74 -0.07 -15.17 1.52
N ALA A 75 -0.34 -15.99 2.55
CA ALA A 75 -1.67 -16.11 3.14
C ALA A 75 -1.98 -14.90 4.02
N LEU A 76 -2.57 -13.87 3.43
CA LEU A 76 -2.92 -12.61 4.07
C LEU A 76 -4.29 -12.68 4.73
N GLN A 77 -4.43 -11.98 5.86
CA GLN A 77 -5.68 -11.84 6.60
C GLN A 77 -5.83 -10.38 7.04
N ASN A 78 -7.00 -9.79 6.81
CA ASN A 78 -7.34 -8.42 7.18
C ASN A 78 -6.40 -7.34 6.58
N VAL A 79 -5.64 -7.67 5.54
CA VAL A 79 -4.80 -6.73 4.80
C VAL A 79 -4.92 -6.95 3.30
N TYR A 80 -4.92 -5.86 2.54
CA TYR A 80 -4.90 -5.85 1.08
C TYR A 80 -3.72 -5.03 0.58
N LEU A 81 -2.99 -5.54 -0.40
CA LEU A 81 -1.77 -4.94 -0.95
C LEU A 81 -2.03 -4.47 -2.36
N THR A 82 -1.55 -3.27 -2.70
CA THR A 82 -1.72 -2.71 -4.03
C THR A 82 -0.68 -1.64 -4.35
N TYR A 83 -0.73 -1.07 -5.56
CA TYR A 83 0.17 -0.01 -6.02
C TYR A 83 -0.61 1.14 -6.68
N LEU A 84 0.01 2.33 -6.78
CA LEU A 84 -0.51 3.44 -7.59
C LEU A 84 -0.57 3.08 -9.07
N THR A 85 0.46 2.37 -9.58
CA THR A 85 0.47 1.80 -10.95
C THR A 85 0.56 0.29 -10.89
N ARG A 86 0.04 -0.41 -11.93
CA ARG A 86 -0.03 -1.88 -11.96
C ARG A 86 1.07 -2.54 -12.77
N CYS A 87 1.87 -1.74 -13.43
CA CYS A 87 2.87 -2.22 -14.38
C CYS A 87 4.25 -1.75 -13.91
N HIS A 88 5.19 -2.69 -13.83
CA HIS A 88 6.59 -2.35 -13.65
C HIS A 88 7.10 -1.58 -14.88
N GLY A 89 8.07 -0.72 -14.69
CA GLY A 89 8.78 -0.03 -15.74
C GLY A 89 10.21 0.26 -15.32
N PRO A 90 11.11 0.59 -16.27
CA PRO A 90 12.53 0.79 -15.99
C PRO A 90 12.81 2.00 -15.09
N GLU A 91 11.88 2.94 -15.06
CA GLU A 91 11.97 4.18 -14.28
C GLU A 91 10.75 4.34 -13.37
N ALA A 92 10.84 5.26 -12.40
CA ALA A 92 9.71 5.65 -11.58
C ALA A 92 8.51 6.10 -12.47
N PRO A 93 7.26 5.83 -12.05
CA PRO A 93 6.10 6.20 -12.85
C PRO A 93 5.97 7.72 -12.98
N THR A 94 5.57 8.18 -14.15
CA THR A 94 5.20 9.58 -14.37
C THR A 94 3.85 9.89 -13.72
N ASP A 95 3.54 11.18 -13.50
CA ASP A 95 2.24 11.59 -12.98
C ASP A 95 1.08 11.26 -13.95
N GLU A 96 1.37 11.18 -15.26
CA GLU A 96 0.39 10.77 -16.26
C GLU A 96 0.08 9.27 -16.14
N GLU A 97 1.09 8.43 -15.95
CA GLU A 97 0.92 6.99 -15.73
C GLU A 97 0.16 6.70 -14.42
N ILE A 98 0.46 7.44 -13.35
CA ILE A 98 -0.28 7.33 -12.08
C ILE A 98 -1.75 7.71 -12.31
N ARG A 99 -2.03 8.84 -12.96
CA ARG A 99 -3.40 9.27 -13.28
C ARG A 99 -4.15 8.28 -14.17
N ALA A 100 -3.47 7.63 -15.11
CA ALA A 100 -4.06 6.60 -15.96
C ALA A 100 -4.46 5.33 -15.17
N CYS A 101 -3.75 5.02 -14.07
CA CYS A 101 -4.06 3.91 -13.17
C CYS A 101 -5.01 4.27 -12.02
N GLU A 102 -5.18 5.54 -11.69
CA GLU A 102 -6.00 6.03 -10.57
C GLU A 102 -7.42 5.45 -10.51
N PRO A 103 -8.18 5.30 -11.64
CA PRO A 103 -9.51 4.72 -11.59
C PRO A 103 -9.54 3.30 -11.02
N PHE A 104 -8.49 2.51 -11.22
CA PHE A 104 -8.38 1.14 -10.72
C PHE A 104 -8.10 1.13 -9.21
N LEU A 105 -7.15 1.96 -8.75
CA LEU A 105 -6.88 2.13 -7.32
C LEU A 105 -8.12 2.63 -6.58
N ASN A 106 -8.81 3.64 -7.12
CA ASN A 106 -10.03 4.17 -6.53
C ASN A 106 -11.17 3.14 -6.47
N ALA A 107 -11.26 2.23 -7.44
CA ALA A 107 -12.20 1.12 -7.41
C ALA A 107 -11.86 0.13 -6.31
N GLU A 108 -10.59 -0.22 -6.11
CA GLU A 108 -10.14 -1.09 -5.01
C GLU A 108 -10.40 -0.46 -3.66
N ILE A 109 -9.97 0.79 -3.42
CA ILE A 109 -10.21 1.48 -2.14
C ILE A 109 -11.71 1.53 -1.81
N ARG A 110 -12.58 1.77 -2.80
CA ARG A 110 -14.04 1.75 -2.60
C ARG A 110 -14.60 0.37 -2.32
N THR A 111 -14.06 -0.66 -2.95
CA THR A 111 -14.53 -2.05 -2.79
C THR A 111 -14.08 -2.63 -1.46
N ILE A 112 -12.80 -2.51 -1.14
CA ILE A 112 -12.20 -2.95 0.12
C ILE A 112 -12.74 -2.11 1.28
N ASN A 113 -12.86 -0.79 1.08
CA ASN A 113 -13.33 0.17 2.07
C ASN A 113 -12.56 0.08 3.40
N PRO A 114 -11.22 0.15 3.39
CA PRO A 114 -10.39 -0.06 4.57
C PRO A 114 -10.62 1.00 5.64
N GLU A 115 -10.20 0.76 6.87
CA GLU A 115 -10.16 1.76 7.94
C GLU A 115 -8.84 2.54 7.91
N ILE A 116 -7.75 1.84 7.57
CA ILE A 116 -6.39 2.38 7.58
C ILE A 116 -5.76 2.21 6.20
N LEU A 117 -5.23 3.31 5.67
CA LEU A 117 -4.38 3.34 4.48
C LEU A 117 -2.92 3.43 4.90
N VAL A 118 -2.09 2.58 4.33
CA VAL A 118 -0.63 2.57 4.55
C VAL A 118 0.06 2.96 3.24
N PRO A 119 0.27 4.27 2.96
CA PRO A 119 1.07 4.70 1.83
C PRO A 119 2.55 4.39 2.07
N VAL A 120 3.19 3.68 1.14
CA VAL A 120 4.61 3.34 1.18
C VAL A 120 5.39 4.28 0.27
N GLY A 121 6.24 5.11 0.87
CA GLY A 121 7.05 6.13 0.20
C GLY A 121 6.35 7.48 0.06
N GLU A 122 7.18 8.52 -0.05
CA GLU A 122 6.74 9.92 -0.07
C GLU A 122 5.79 10.22 -1.24
N ARG A 123 6.11 9.72 -2.43
CA ARG A 123 5.28 9.96 -3.60
C ARG A 123 3.89 9.35 -3.45
N THR A 124 3.80 8.15 -2.89
CA THR A 124 2.52 7.49 -2.62
C THR A 124 1.70 8.30 -1.62
N LEU A 125 2.34 8.74 -0.52
CA LEU A 125 1.70 9.60 0.48
C LEU A 125 1.16 10.89 -0.15
N ARG A 126 1.99 11.60 -0.92
CA ARG A 126 1.60 12.86 -1.57
C ARG A 126 0.52 12.66 -2.65
N THR A 127 0.49 11.52 -3.33
CA THR A 127 -0.54 11.20 -4.31
C THR A 127 -1.89 10.94 -3.66
N LEU A 128 -1.93 10.26 -2.52
CA LEU A 128 -3.17 9.97 -1.79
C LEU A 128 -3.66 11.14 -0.93
N ALA A 129 -2.77 12.04 -0.52
CA ALA A 129 -3.08 13.13 0.40
C ALA A 129 -4.27 14.01 -0.01
N PRO A 130 -4.43 14.45 -1.29
CA PRO A 130 -5.53 15.31 -1.71
C PRO A 130 -6.92 14.71 -1.46
N ASP A 131 -7.06 13.41 -1.66
CA ASP A 131 -8.35 12.74 -1.56
C ASP A 131 -8.68 12.32 -0.13
N TYR A 132 -7.66 11.96 0.64
CA TYR A 132 -7.84 11.31 1.94
C TYR A 132 -7.44 12.15 3.15
N THR A 133 -6.82 13.32 2.97
CA THR A 133 -6.43 14.22 4.08
C THR A 133 -6.90 15.65 3.84
N THR A 134 -6.70 16.51 4.84
CA THR A 134 -6.87 17.97 4.73
C THR A 134 -5.54 18.72 4.60
N THR A 135 -4.43 17.97 4.66
CA THR A 135 -3.08 18.50 4.58
C THR A 135 -2.64 18.57 3.12
N ALA A 136 -2.05 19.68 2.71
CA ALA A 136 -1.55 19.82 1.34
C ALA A 136 -0.38 18.84 1.06
N PRO A 137 -0.29 18.27 -0.15
CA PRO A 137 0.71 17.24 -0.47
C PRO A 137 2.16 17.67 -0.24
N ASP A 138 2.46 18.95 -0.48
CA ASP A 138 3.78 19.55 -0.32
C ASP A 138 4.20 19.76 1.15
N GLN A 139 3.27 19.63 2.08
CA GLN A 139 3.52 19.70 3.52
C GLN A 139 3.94 18.36 4.13
N PHE A 140 3.89 17.26 3.36
CA PHE A 140 4.33 15.98 3.84
C PHE A 140 5.82 15.78 3.60
N ASP A 141 6.51 15.40 4.67
CA ASP A 141 7.86 14.83 4.70
C ASP A 141 7.73 13.40 5.20
N ILE A 142 8.20 12.44 4.41
CA ILE A 142 8.06 11.02 4.76
C ILE A 142 8.88 10.62 5.99
N ASP A 143 9.98 11.32 6.26
CA ASP A 143 10.82 11.04 7.42
C ASP A 143 10.13 11.46 8.72
N GLU A 144 9.35 12.55 8.69
CA GLU A 144 8.53 13.00 9.82
C GLU A 144 7.21 12.24 9.92
N ALA A 145 6.63 11.84 8.77
CA ALA A 145 5.33 11.18 8.70
C ALA A 145 5.39 9.67 8.96
N HIS A 146 6.57 9.04 8.80
CA HIS A 146 6.74 7.60 9.00
C HIS A 146 6.25 7.13 10.37
N ALA A 147 5.45 6.06 10.38
CA ALA A 147 4.87 5.47 11.59
C ALA A 147 4.03 6.46 12.44
N THR A 148 3.52 7.54 11.85
CA THR A 148 2.58 8.45 12.53
C THR A 148 1.15 8.17 12.06
N ALA A 149 0.17 8.41 12.95
CA ALA A 149 -1.24 8.30 12.59
C ALA A 149 -1.75 9.68 12.11
N ILE A 150 -2.14 9.76 10.84
CA ILE A 150 -2.66 10.97 10.22
C ILE A 150 -4.16 10.80 10.01
N ARG A 151 -4.94 11.62 10.70
CA ARG A 151 -6.39 11.57 10.57
C ARG A 151 -6.82 12.11 9.20
N GLY A 152 -7.44 11.24 8.42
CA GLY A 152 -7.93 11.55 7.08
C GLY A 152 -9.45 11.76 7.00
N ARG A 153 -9.95 11.85 5.77
CA ARG A 153 -11.39 11.98 5.45
C ARG A 153 -12.04 10.60 5.32
N GLY A 154 -12.42 10.00 6.45
CA GLY A 154 -13.05 8.68 6.51
C GLY A 154 -12.05 7.51 6.53
N PHE A 155 -10.77 7.80 6.60
CA PHE A 155 -9.67 6.86 6.76
C PHE A 155 -8.66 7.44 7.75
N GLU A 156 -7.83 6.58 8.31
CA GLU A 156 -6.61 6.98 8.97
C GLU A 156 -5.42 6.56 8.10
N LEU A 157 -4.43 7.43 7.94
CA LEU A 157 -3.23 7.10 7.19
C LEU A 157 -2.09 6.83 8.15
N VAL A 158 -1.34 5.75 7.89
CA VAL A 158 -0.10 5.44 8.60
C VAL A 158 1.01 5.29 7.56
N PRO A 159 1.70 6.40 7.22
CA PRO A 159 2.74 6.36 6.20
C PRO A 159 3.92 5.49 6.61
N MET A 160 4.48 4.82 5.62
CA MET A 160 5.68 4.00 5.73
C MET A 160 6.73 4.52 4.77
N ARG A 161 7.99 4.69 5.21
CA ARG A 161 9.12 4.95 4.30
C ARG A 161 9.24 3.82 3.28
N ARG A 162 9.91 4.08 2.17
CA ARG A 162 10.21 3.03 1.18
C ARG A 162 10.91 1.87 1.86
N LEU A 163 10.49 0.65 1.53
CA LEU A 163 10.97 -0.58 2.18
C LEU A 163 12.46 -0.85 1.94
N ASP A 164 12.98 -0.45 0.77
CA ASP A 164 14.39 -0.56 0.40
C ASP A 164 15.30 0.47 1.11
N GLU A 165 14.71 1.55 1.66
CA GLU A 165 15.42 2.61 2.37
C GLU A 165 15.30 2.50 3.90
N GLN A 166 14.40 1.64 4.40
CA GLN A 166 14.16 1.50 5.83
C GLN A 166 15.30 0.80 6.56
N THR A 167 15.62 1.34 7.73
CA THR A 167 16.38 0.65 8.78
C THR A 167 15.49 -0.30 9.57
N ASN A 168 16.08 -1.23 10.30
CA ASN A 168 15.31 -2.12 11.20
C ASN A 168 14.59 -1.34 12.31
N THR A 169 15.18 -0.23 12.80
CA THR A 169 14.53 0.63 13.80
C THR A 169 13.25 1.26 13.26
N GLU A 170 13.26 1.73 12.01
CA GLU A 170 12.07 2.30 11.36
C GLU A 170 11.00 1.24 11.11
N THR A 171 11.39 0.04 10.67
CA THR A 171 10.44 -1.08 10.55
C THR A 171 9.80 -1.41 11.90
N THR A 172 10.58 -1.47 12.99
CA THR A 172 10.06 -1.70 14.34
C THR A 172 9.11 -0.58 14.76
N ALA A 173 9.46 0.69 14.52
CA ALA A 173 8.61 1.83 14.86
C ALA A 173 7.24 1.75 14.13
N PHE A 174 7.23 1.30 12.87
CA PHE A 174 5.99 1.08 12.13
C PHE A 174 5.16 -0.06 12.74
N VAL A 175 5.78 -1.20 13.06
CA VAL A 175 5.09 -2.34 13.69
C VAL A 175 4.50 -1.95 15.05
N ASP A 176 5.27 -1.24 15.89
CA ASP A 176 4.80 -0.76 17.19
C ASP A 176 3.59 0.18 17.04
N ARG A 177 3.65 1.12 16.07
CA ARG A 177 2.52 2.01 15.77
C ARG A 177 1.28 1.25 15.34
N MET A 178 1.44 0.25 14.47
CA MET A 178 0.32 -0.57 14.02
C MET A 178 -0.27 -1.40 15.17
N HIS A 179 0.55 -1.96 16.05
CA HIS A 179 0.08 -2.65 17.25
C HIS A 179 -0.73 -1.73 18.17
N ASP A 180 -0.25 -0.50 18.41
CA ASP A 180 -0.98 0.49 19.21
C ASP A 180 -2.35 0.81 18.60
N LEU A 181 -2.42 0.98 17.29
CA LEU A 181 -3.69 1.22 16.57
C LEU A 181 -4.61 0.01 16.66
N MET A 182 -4.12 -1.19 16.41
CA MET A 182 -4.90 -2.43 16.45
C MET A 182 -5.41 -2.75 17.86
N ALA A 183 -4.69 -2.33 18.91
CA ALA A 183 -5.13 -2.44 20.30
C ALA A 183 -6.19 -1.41 20.68
N GLY A 184 -6.30 -0.31 19.93
CA GLY A 184 -7.26 0.76 20.12
C GLY A 184 -8.56 0.57 19.32
N ASP A 185 -9.44 1.58 19.39
CA ASP A 185 -10.67 1.62 18.59
C ASP A 185 -10.46 2.48 17.32
N TYR A 186 -9.67 1.97 16.37
CA TYR A 186 -9.39 2.65 15.09
C TYR A 186 -10.58 2.67 14.12
N ARG A 187 -11.63 1.87 14.39
CA ARG A 187 -12.87 1.81 13.59
C ARG A 187 -13.78 3.01 13.83
N GLN A 188 -13.42 3.94 14.69
CA GLN A 188 -14.25 5.12 14.99
C GLN A 188 -14.32 6.15 13.85
N THR A 189 -13.42 6.10 12.88
CA THR A 189 -13.34 7.12 11.83
C THR A 189 -14.51 7.09 10.85
N LYS A 190 -15.20 5.95 10.67
CA LYS A 190 -16.30 5.77 9.71
C LYS A 190 -17.70 5.88 10.30
N GLY A 191 -17.85 6.17 11.59
CA GLY A 191 -19.14 6.10 12.26
C GLY A 191 -19.74 4.70 12.15
N ARG A 192 -20.20 4.12 13.27
CA ARG A 192 -20.81 2.79 13.33
C ARG A 192 -21.79 2.57 12.18
N ARG A 193 -21.42 1.88 11.13
CA ARG A 193 -22.36 1.15 10.32
C ARG A 193 -22.76 -0.06 11.14
N SER A 194 -23.90 0.03 11.81
CA SER A 194 -24.58 -1.16 12.36
C SER A 194 -24.84 -2.12 11.20
N ARG A 195 -24.17 -3.25 11.18
CA ARG A 195 -24.57 -4.43 10.40
C ARG A 195 -25.82 -5.04 10.99
#